data_952a8687577099ce87f69e9f17868d75
#
_entry.id   952a8687577099ce87f69e9f17868d75
#
_cell.length_a   1.000
_cell.length_b   1.000
_cell.length_c   1.000
_cell.angle_alpha   90.00
_cell.angle_beta   90.00
_cell.angle_gamma   90.00
#
_symmetry.space_group_name_H-M   'P 1'
#
loop_
_entity.id
_entity.type
_entity.pdbx_description
1 polymer ?
#
loop_
_entity_poly.entity_id
_entity_poly.type
_entity_poly.pdbx_seq_one_letter_code
_entity_poly.pdbx_strand_id
1 'polypeptide(L)'
;MGCIARLGCLFVLAILAVAGWFTRDRWMSKLTGTPAAVPAVSERLWQPLSPAAGERGKRAIDGLQRASGPVFANLTAAEVASYVFQTAGKTLPAGSDSAEAAVIDDALYVRAIVPMRQIASSGVLGPIAGLLNDRERISFGGNFRVVRPGLSEFQIREIKLRDFKVPSGAIPRLVQQISHNRPAGIAPDALPVPTPTTLGDVRIANHRVTLYRTAGGATP
;
A
#
# COMPACT_ATOMS: atom_id res chain seq x y z
N MET A 1 -21.95 -52.65 -29.78
CA MET A 1 -22.02 -51.91 -28.51
C MET A 1 -21.47 -50.47 -28.65
N GLY A 2 -21.76 -49.76 -29.73
CA GLY A 2 -21.16 -48.42 -30.02
C GLY A 2 -22.10 -47.21 -29.94
N CYS A 3 -23.41 -47.37 -29.95
CA CYS A 3 -24.33 -46.23 -30.00
C CYS A 3 -24.65 -45.63 -28.61
N ILE A 4 -24.72 -46.43 -27.57
CA ILE A 4 -25.06 -45.96 -26.21
C ILE A 4 -23.92 -45.13 -25.64
N ALA A 5 -22.66 -45.47 -25.91
CA ALA A 5 -21.50 -44.71 -25.47
C ALA A 5 -21.41 -43.32 -26.16
N ARG A 6 -21.81 -43.23 -27.44
CA ARG A 6 -21.83 -41.94 -28.17
C ARG A 6 -22.98 -41.02 -27.73
N LEU A 7 -24.14 -41.58 -27.39
CA LEU A 7 -25.25 -40.81 -26.83
C LEU A 7 -24.93 -40.27 -25.43
N GLY A 8 -24.28 -41.06 -24.58
CA GLY A 8 -23.85 -40.64 -23.25
C GLY A 8 -22.82 -39.48 -23.32
N CYS A 9 -21.87 -39.55 -24.27
CA CYS A 9 -20.87 -38.50 -24.46
C CYS A 9 -21.51 -37.16 -24.93
N LEU A 10 -22.47 -37.23 -25.84
CA LEU A 10 -23.23 -36.06 -26.29
C LEU A 10 -24.07 -35.46 -25.17
N PHE A 11 -24.66 -36.26 -24.31
CA PHE A 11 -25.43 -35.77 -23.17
C PHE A 11 -24.56 -35.08 -22.12
N VAL A 12 -23.38 -35.61 -21.85
CA VAL A 12 -22.40 -34.98 -20.95
C VAL A 12 -21.91 -33.64 -21.53
N LEU A 13 -21.61 -33.61 -22.83
CA LEU A 13 -21.21 -32.36 -23.50
C LEU A 13 -22.34 -31.31 -23.49
N ALA A 14 -23.59 -31.73 -23.67
CA ALA A 14 -24.76 -30.83 -23.59
C ALA A 14 -24.91 -30.27 -22.17
N ILE A 15 -24.73 -31.10 -21.12
CA ILE A 15 -24.79 -30.64 -19.73
C ILE A 15 -23.66 -29.65 -19.44
N LEU A 16 -22.43 -29.93 -19.91
CA LEU A 16 -21.28 -29.03 -19.75
C LEU A 16 -21.49 -27.70 -20.52
N ALA A 17 -22.10 -27.75 -21.70
CA ALA A 17 -22.42 -26.54 -22.46
C ALA A 17 -23.50 -25.69 -21.77
N VAL A 18 -24.55 -26.34 -21.21
CA VAL A 18 -25.58 -25.65 -20.44
C VAL A 18 -25.02 -25.10 -19.12
N ALA A 19 -24.23 -25.87 -18.40
CA ALA A 19 -23.55 -25.40 -17.18
C ALA A 19 -22.59 -24.25 -17.49
N GLY A 20 -21.82 -24.34 -18.57
CA GLY A 20 -20.96 -23.25 -19.06
C GLY A 20 -21.75 -22.01 -19.44
N TRP A 21 -22.92 -22.17 -20.07
CA TRP A 21 -23.81 -21.05 -20.41
C TRP A 21 -24.37 -20.37 -19.16
N PHE A 22 -24.85 -21.11 -18.17
CA PHE A 22 -25.38 -20.55 -16.92
C PHE A 22 -24.29 -19.94 -16.01
N THR A 23 -23.05 -20.41 -16.11
CA THR A 23 -21.95 -19.83 -15.34
C THR A 23 -21.19 -18.73 -16.10
N ARG A 24 -21.50 -18.52 -17.40
CA ARG A 24 -20.86 -17.56 -18.29
C ARG A 24 -20.87 -16.15 -17.70
N ASP A 25 -21.99 -15.71 -17.16
CA ASP A 25 -22.11 -14.35 -16.61
C ASP A 25 -21.28 -14.16 -15.34
N ARG A 26 -21.09 -15.23 -14.56
CA ARG A 26 -20.21 -15.21 -13.39
C ARG A 26 -18.71 -15.21 -13.74
N TRP A 27 -18.33 -15.83 -14.86
CA TRP A 27 -16.96 -15.87 -15.32
C TRP A 27 -16.60 -14.69 -16.19
N MET A 28 -17.51 -14.25 -17.06
CA MET A 28 -17.29 -13.07 -17.90
C MET A 28 -17.20 -11.79 -17.08
N SER A 29 -17.99 -11.63 -16.02
CA SER A 29 -17.86 -10.49 -15.12
C SER A 29 -16.53 -10.46 -14.35
N LYS A 30 -15.84 -11.61 -14.21
CA LYS A 30 -14.49 -11.68 -13.64
C LYS A 30 -13.37 -11.46 -14.68
N LEU A 31 -13.64 -11.77 -15.95
CA LEU A 31 -12.67 -11.63 -17.05
C LEU A 31 -12.83 -10.30 -17.79
N THR A 32 -14.04 -9.80 -17.89
CA THR A 32 -14.36 -8.47 -18.43
C THR A 32 -14.70 -7.51 -17.30
N GLY A 33 -14.04 -7.62 -16.16
CA GLY A 33 -14.09 -6.61 -15.13
C GLY A 33 -13.85 -5.27 -15.83
N THR A 34 -14.95 -4.59 -16.19
CA THR A 34 -14.91 -3.16 -16.50
C THR A 34 -14.09 -2.58 -15.38
N PRO A 35 -12.96 -1.92 -15.63
CA PRO A 35 -12.23 -1.25 -14.56
C PRO A 35 -13.30 -0.41 -13.88
N ALA A 36 -13.61 -0.75 -12.62
CA ALA A 36 -14.56 0.02 -11.84
C ALA A 36 -14.06 1.44 -11.99
N ALA A 37 -14.87 2.29 -12.63
CA ALA A 37 -14.52 3.68 -12.87
C ALA A 37 -14.11 4.19 -11.48
N VAL A 38 -12.81 4.40 -11.28
CA VAL A 38 -12.28 4.93 -10.03
C VAL A 38 -13.04 6.23 -9.85
N PRO A 39 -13.87 6.36 -8.82
CA PRO A 39 -14.72 7.52 -8.70
C PRO A 39 -13.85 8.77 -8.86
N ALA A 40 -14.25 9.71 -9.69
CA ALA A 40 -13.49 10.96 -9.94
C ALA A 40 -13.14 11.70 -8.63
N VAL A 41 -13.82 11.38 -7.55
CA VAL A 41 -13.55 11.84 -6.18
C VAL A 41 -12.23 11.29 -5.65
N SER A 42 -11.90 10.00 -5.87
CA SER A 42 -10.66 9.41 -5.34
C SER A 42 -9.41 9.95 -6.06
N GLU A 43 -9.50 10.32 -7.32
CA GLU A 43 -8.35 10.93 -8.03
C GLU A 43 -8.01 12.32 -7.47
N ARG A 44 -8.98 13.08 -6.98
CA ARG A 44 -8.74 14.40 -6.37
C ARG A 44 -8.07 14.35 -4.99
N LEU A 45 -8.05 13.18 -4.36
CA LEU A 45 -7.42 12.99 -3.05
C LEU A 45 -5.90 12.80 -3.16
N TRP A 46 -5.40 12.45 -4.35
CA TRP A 46 -3.98 12.24 -4.57
C TRP A 46 -3.23 13.56 -4.64
N GLN A 47 -2.19 13.67 -3.82
CA GLN A 47 -1.35 14.84 -3.69
C GLN A 47 0.09 14.48 -4.02
N PRO A 48 0.79 15.26 -4.86
CA PRO A 48 2.17 14.97 -5.22
C PRO A 48 3.10 15.10 -4.02
N LEU A 49 4.02 14.15 -3.90
CA LEU A 49 5.11 14.27 -2.96
C LEU A 49 6.07 15.36 -3.41
N SER A 50 6.53 16.18 -2.47
CA SER A 50 7.48 17.23 -2.76
C SER A 50 8.37 17.55 -1.56
N PRO A 51 9.58 18.11 -1.80
CA PRO A 51 10.43 18.57 -0.72
C PRO A 51 9.73 19.60 0.19
N ALA A 52 8.95 20.50 -0.40
CA ALA A 52 8.18 21.50 0.35
C ALA A 52 7.12 20.88 1.27
N ALA A 53 6.44 19.80 0.82
CA ALA A 53 5.51 19.06 1.65
C ALA A 53 6.25 18.35 2.81
N GLY A 54 7.40 17.75 2.54
CA GLY A 54 8.24 17.14 3.57
C GLY A 54 8.69 18.14 4.65
N GLU A 55 9.10 19.34 4.25
CA GLU A 55 9.47 20.41 5.18
C GLU A 55 8.28 20.90 6.02
N ARG A 56 7.06 20.93 5.45
CA ARG A 56 5.86 21.24 6.25
C ARG A 56 5.58 20.14 7.26
N GLY A 57 5.65 18.88 6.83
CA GLY A 57 5.52 17.72 7.71
C GLY A 57 6.54 17.76 8.84
N LYS A 58 7.81 18.00 8.51
CA LYS A 58 8.89 18.13 9.49
C LYS A 58 8.60 19.21 10.53
N ARG A 59 8.22 20.41 10.10
CA ARG A 59 7.90 21.51 11.04
C ARG A 59 6.74 21.17 11.98
N ALA A 60 5.71 20.49 11.50
CA ALA A 60 4.60 20.06 12.32
C ALA A 60 5.05 19.02 13.37
N ILE A 61 5.90 18.08 12.96
CA ILE A 61 6.47 17.05 13.85
C ILE A 61 7.43 17.70 14.86
N ASP A 62 8.31 18.60 14.45
CA ASP A 62 9.20 19.33 15.35
C ASP A 62 8.40 20.18 16.35
N GLY A 63 7.24 20.69 15.93
CA GLY A 63 6.29 21.38 16.83
C GLY A 63 5.80 20.49 17.97
N LEU A 64 5.48 19.22 17.69
CA LEU A 64 5.05 18.25 18.69
C LEU A 64 6.15 17.90 19.71
N GLN A 65 7.43 18.06 19.33
CA GLN A 65 8.56 17.75 20.22
C GLN A 65 8.82 18.82 21.27
N ARG A 66 8.34 20.04 21.02
CA ARG A 66 8.56 21.16 21.97
C ARG A 66 7.72 20.98 23.22
N ALA A 67 8.31 21.25 24.39
CA ALA A 67 7.60 21.14 25.67
C ALA A 67 6.29 21.94 25.71
N SER A 68 6.30 23.16 25.16
CA SER A 68 5.14 24.06 25.02
C SER A 68 4.40 23.89 23.69
N GLY A 69 4.72 22.86 22.91
CA GLY A 69 4.12 22.61 21.61
C GLY A 69 2.70 22.06 21.70
N PRO A 70 2.01 21.95 20.55
CA PRO A 70 0.66 21.40 20.52
C PRO A 70 0.65 19.91 20.95
N VAL A 71 -0.49 19.46 21.45
CA VAL A 71 -0.68 18.05 21.83
C VAL A 71 -0.96 17.15 20.62
N PHE A 72 -1.37 17.71 19.49
CA PHE A 72 -1.57 17.01 18.23
C PHE A 72 -1.22 17.90 17.04
N ALA A 73 -0.96 17.27 15.90
CA ALA A 73 -0.77 17.92 14.61
C ALA A 73 -1.51 17.17 13.51
N ASN A 74 -2.22 17.92 12.67
CA ASN A 74 -2.88 17.37 11.48
C ASN A 74 -2.00 17.58 10.26
N LEU A 75 -1.72 16.50 9.54
CA LEU A 75 -0.93 16.51 8.32
C LEU A 75 -1.75 15.96 7.16
N THR A 76 -1.42 16.41 5.96
CA THR A 76 -1.91 15.81 4.73
C THR A 76 -1.15 14.52 4.41
N ALA A 77 -1.72 13.71 3.53
CA ALA A 77 -1.05 12.50 3.04
C ALA A 77 0.34 12.81 2.45
N ALA A 78 0.43 13.86 1.63
CA ALA A 78 1.69 14.27 1.01
C ALA A 78 2.73 14.74 2.02
N GLU A 79 2.34 15.45 3.07
CA GLU A 79 3.27 15.92 4.11
C GLU A 79 3.87 14.74 4.89
N VAL A 80 3.03 13.77 5.29
CA VAL A 80 3.53 12.57 5.99
C VAL A 80 4.40 11.73 5.08
N ALA A 81 3.93 11.40 3.88
CA ALA A 81 4.68 10.57 2.95
C ALA A 81 6.01 11.24 2.56
N SER A 82 6.01 12.54 2.19
CA SER A 82 7.22 13.25 1.83
C SER A 82 8.22 13.31 2.99
N TYR A 83 7.77 13.54 4.23
CA TYR A 83 8.62 13.50 5.41
C TYR A 83 9.25 12.12 5.63
N VAL A 84 8.45 11.06 5.55
CA VAL A 84 8.94 9.68 5.72
C VAL A 84 9.98 9.33 4.65
N PHE A 85 9.74 9.69 3.38
CA PHE A 85 10.70 9.44 2.31
C PHE A 85 12.01 10.23 2.49
N GLN A 86 11.95 11.46 2.95
CA GLN A 86 13.14 12.26 3.24
C GLN A 86 13.95 11.69 4.41
N THR A 87 13.27 11.23 5.47
CA THR A 87 13.90 10.73 6.69
C THR A 87 14.41 9.30 6.55
N ALA A 88 13.64 8.42 5.90
CA ALA A 88 14.01 7.02 5.71
C ALA A 88 15.04 6.81 4.58
N GLY A 89 15.37 7.84 3.84
CA GLY A 89 16.40 7.91 2.80
C GLY A 89 16.48 6.67 1.90
N LYS A 90 15.69 6.58 0.82
CA LYS A 90 15.72 5.56 -0.24
C LYS A 90 14.65 4.45 -0.18
N THR A 91 13.43 4.78 0.15
CA THR A 91 12.34 3.80 0.07
C THR A 91 11.75 3.66 -1.34
N LEU A 92 11.99 4.62 -2.23
CA LEU A 92 11.64 4.48 -3.66
C LEU A 92 12.88 4.08 -4.47
N PRO A 93 12.76 3.12 -5.41
CA PRO A 93 13.84 2.79 -6.34
C PRO A 93 14.32 4.02 -7.10
N ALA A 94 15.63 4.10 -7.36
CA ALA A 94 16.20 5.19 -8.15
C ALA A 94 15.49 5.28 -9.51
N GLY A 95 15.13 6.50 -9.94
CA GLY A 95 14.37 6.73 -11.17
C GLY A 95 12.86 6.57 -11.04
N SER A 96 12.31 6.45 -9.83
CA SER A 96 10.87 6.55 -9.62
C SER A 96 10.37 7.97 -9.86
N ASP A 97 9.21 8.07 -10.52
CA ASP A 97 8.56 9.35 -10.85
C ASP A 97 7.15 9.42 -10.30
N SER A 98 6.60 10.63 -10.35
CA SER A 98 5.16 10.89 -10.10
C SER A 98 4.67 10.24 -8.81
N ALA A 99 5.47 10.37 -7.75
CA ALA A 99 5.07 9.87 -6.45
C ALA A 99 3.98 10.76 -5.84
N GLU A 100 2.89 10.14 -5.42
CA GLU A 100 1.72 10.80 -4.85
C GLU A 100 1.24 10.03 -3.62
N ALA A 101 0.58 10.73 -2.72
CA ALA A 101 -0.05 10.13 -1.55
C ALA A 101 -1.49 10.60 -1.39
N ALA A 102 -2.32 9.73 -0.82
CA ALA A 102 -3.71 10.02 -0.47
C ALA A 102 -4.08 9.34 0.84
N VAL A 103 -4.98 9.93 1.59
CA VAL A 103 -5.71 9.22 2.65
C VAL A 103 -7.07 8.83 2.07
N ILE A 104 -7.31 7.54 2.01
CA ILE A 104 -8.55 6.93 1.53
C ILE A 104 -9.07 6.07 2.66
N ASP A 105 -10.31 6.35 3.07
CA ASP A 105 -10.92 5.78 4.27
C ASP A 105 -10.04 6.01 5.52
N ASP A 106 -9.54 4.94 6.14
CA ASP A 106 -8.71 4.93 7.35
C ASP A 106 -7.24 4.56 7.07
N ALA A 107 -6.79 4.63 5.80
CA ALA A 107 -5.46 4.23 5.40
C ALA A 107 -4.72 5.30 4.58
N LEU A 108 -3.41 5.38 4.76
CA LEU A 108 -2.52 6.17 3.92
C LEU A 108 -2.08 5.32 2.73
N TYR A 109 -2.30 5.83 1.54
CA TYR A 109 -1.86 5.24 0.29
C TYR A 109 -0.75 6.08 -0.34
N VAL A 110 0.22 5.40 -0.91
CA VAL A 110 1.27 6.00 -1.73
C VAL A 110 1.31 5.29 -3.06
N ARG A 111 1.41 6.04 -4.16
CA ARG A 111 1.62 5.50 -5.50
C ARG A 111 2.80 6.18 -6.19
N ALA A 112 3.50 5.44 -7.02
CA ALA A 112 4.59 5.96 -7.82
C ALA A 112 4.74 5.16 -9.12
N ILE A 113 5.35 5.75 -10.13
CA ILE A 113 5.83 5.03 -11.32
C ILE A 113 7.26 4.59 -11.05
N VAL A 114 7.50 3.29 -11.08
CA VAL A 114 8.77 2.69 -10.65
C VAL A 114 9.39 1.91 -11.81
N PRO A 115 10.73 2.02 -12.03
CA PRO A 115 11.41 1.18 -13.01
C PRO A 115 11.45 -0.28 -12.53
N MET A 116 10.89 -1.18 -13.34
CA MET A 116 10.67 -2.57 -12.95
C MET A 116 11.91 -3.45 -13.01
N ARG A 117 12.97 -3.03 -13.73
CA ARG A 117 14.19 -3.84 -13.91
C ARG A 117 14.79 -4.33 -12.59
N GLN A 118 14.85 -3.46 -11.58
CA GLN A 118 15.42 -3.81 -10.27
C GLN A 118 14.52 -4.75 -9.47
N ILE A 119 13.19 -4.63 -9.62
CA ILE A 119 12.22 -5.46 -8.90
C ILE A 119 12.06 -6.81 -9.61
N ALA A 120 12.06 -6.84 -10.94
CA ALA A 120 11.99 -8.06 -11.72
C ALA A 120 13.21 -8.97 -11.51
N SER A 121 14.41 -8.38 -11.40
CA SER A 121 15.65 -9.13 -11.17
C SER A 121 15.73 -9.76 -9.77
N SER A 122 14.95 -9.29 -8.82
CA SER A 122 14.92 -9.85 -7.45
C SER A 122 14.20 -11.20 -7.35
N GLY A 123 13.58 -11.69 -8.42
CA GLY A 123 12.81 -12.94 -8.43
C GLY A 123 11.48 -12.93 -7.67
N VAL A 124 11.14 -11.79 -7.04
CA VAL A 124 9.94 -11.63 -6.19
C VAL A 124 8.66 -11.77 -6.98
N LEU A 125 8.67 -11.29 -8.23
CA LEU A 125 7.49 -11.26 -9.09
C LEU A 125 7.26 -12.59 -9.83
N GLY A 126 8.21 -13.53 -9.75
CA GLY A 126 8.07 -14.84 -10.38
C GLY A 126 7.64 -14.75 -11.85
N PRO A 127 6.69 -15.60 -12.29
CA PRO A 127 6.25 -15.67 -13.69
C PRO A 127 5.63 -14.37 -14.22
N ILE A 128 5.09 -13.51 -13.36
CA ILE A 128 4.46 -12.25 -13.79
C ILE A 128 5.48 -11.19 -14.18
N ALA A 129 6.76 -11.35 -13.84
CA ALA A 129 7.82 -10.39 -14.20
C ALA A 129 7.89 -10.14 -15.72
N GLY A 130 7.65 -11.18 -16.54
CA GLY A 130 7.65 -11.09 -18.01
C GLY A 130 6.44 -10.37 -18.61
N LEU A 131 5.40 -10.09 -17.83
CA LEU A 131 4.18 -9.40 -18.27
C LEU A 131 4.22 -7.89 -17.97
N LEU A 132 5.27 -7.42 -17.31
CA LEU A 132 5.41 -6.04 -16.87
C LEU A 132 6.18 -5.22 -17.87
N ASN A 133 5.80 -3.95 -18.00
CA ASN A 133 6.57 -2.99 -18.79
C ASN A 133 7.82 -2.55 -18.04
N ASP A 134 8.71 -1.84 -18.72
CA ASP A 134 9.94 -1.28 -18.11
C ASP A 134 9.64 -0.37 -16.90
N ARG A 135 8.46 0.26 -16.89
CA ARG A 135 7.99 1.15 -15.83
C ARG A 135 6.53 0.84 -15.51
N GLU A 136 6.24 0.66 -14.23
CA GLU A 136 4.90 0.34 -13.79
C GLU A 136 4.45 1.20 -12.62
N ARG A 137 3.14 1.43 -12.54
CA ARG A 137 2.54 2.08 -11.38
C ARG A 137 2.41 1.08 -10.25
N ILE A 138 3.10 1.38 -9.15
CA ILE A 138 2.96 0.65 -7.89
C ILE A 138 2.23 1.53 -6.91
N SER A 139 1.27 0.96 -6.18
CA SER A 139 0.66 1.59 -5.03
C SER A 139 0.68 0.66 -3.83
N PHE A 140 0.87 1.22 -2.66
CA PHE A 140 0.75 0.51 -1.40
C PHE A 140 -0.03 1.36 -0.41
N GLY A 141 -0.84 0.69 0.38
CA GLY A 141 -1.67 1.32 1.38
C GLY A 141 -1.54 0.62 2.72
N GLY A 142 -1.66 1.37 3.80
CA GLY A 142 -1.54 0.84 5.14
C GLY A 142 -1.75 1.87 6.24
N ASN A 143 -1.45 1.45 7.46
CA ASN A 143 -1.65 2.25 8.65
C ASN A 143 -0.38 2.34 9.47
N PHE A 144 -0.28 3.42 10.24
CA PHE A 144 0.79 3.58 11.23
C PHE A 144 0.40 2.97 12.57
N ARG A 145 1.38 2.40 13.24
CA ARG A 145 1.31 1.99 14.64
C ARG A 145 2.58 2.42 15.36
N VAL A 146 2.44 3.08 16.49
CA VAL A 146 3.57 3.38 17.37
C VAL A 146 3.96 2.10 18.10
N VAL A 147 5.19 1.64 17.92
CA VAL A 147 5.71 0.42 18.55
C VAL A 147 6.35 0.75 19.90
N ARG A 148 7.16 1.81 19.94
CA ARG A 148 7.81 2.35 21.12
C ARG A 148 8.27 3.78 20.86
N PRO A 149 8.62 4.55 21.88
CA PRO A 149 9.22 5.86 21.69
C PRO A 149 10.39 5.80 20.70
N GLY A 150 10.34 6.64 19.67
CA GLY A 150 11.35 6.70 18.60
C GLY A 150 11.14 5.72 17.44
N LEU A 151 10.18 4.80 17.54
CA LEU A 151 9.93 3.80 16.51
C LEU A 151 8.44 3.56 16.28
N SER A 152 8.01 3.82 15.09
CA SER A 152 6.70 3.39 14.57
C SER A 152 6.88 2.36 13.46
N GLU A 153 5.81 1.73 13.06
CA GLU A 153 5.74 0.89 11.88
C GLU A 153 4.63 1.36 10.96
N PHE A 154 4.86 1.22 9.67
CA PHE A 154 3.83 1.34 8.65
C PHE A 154 3.42 -0.06 8.21
N GLN A 155 2.29 -0.53 8.71
CA GLN A 155 1.74 -1.85 8.38
C GLN A 155 1.07 -1.81 7.02
N ILE A 156 1.60 -2.59 6.06
CA ILE A 156 1.10 -2.64 4.70
C ILE A 156 -0.10 -3.57 4.63
N ARG A 157 -1.26 -3.04 4.29
CA ARG A 157 -2.50 -3.80 4.11
C ARG A 157 -2.75 -4.19 2.66
N GLU A 158 -2.25 -3.39 1.73
CA GLU A 158 -2.48 -3.58 0.31
C GLU A 158 -1.27 -3.14 -0.52
N ILE A 159 -0.94 -3.95 -1.52
CA ILE A 159 0.00 -3.58 -2.59
C ILE A 159 -0.71 -3.84 -3.91
N LYS A 160 -0.71 -2.84 -4.80
CA LYS A 160 -1.18 -3.00 -6.19
C LYS A 160 -0.04 -2.70 -7.15
N LEU A 161 0.03 -3.52 -8.18
CA LEU A 161 0.88 -3.35 -9.34
C LEU A 161 -0.02 -3.15 -10.54
N ARG A 162 -0.13 -1.93 -11.06
CA ARG A 162 -1.25 -1.51 -11.94
C ARG A 162 -2.59 -1.79 -11.26
N ASP A 163 -3.41 -2.63 -11.91
CA ASP A 163 -4.72 -3.08 -11.44
C ASP A 163 -4.66 -4.42 -10.69
N PHE A 164 -3.47 -5.05 -10.65
CA PHE A 164 -3.27 -6.31 -9.97
C PHE A 164 -3.00 -6.11 -8.48
N LYS A 165 -3.89 -6.63 -7.66
CA LYS A 165 -3.72 -6.66 -6.20
C LYS A 165 -2.85 -7.84 -5.80
N VAL A 166 -1.73 -7.55 -5.13
CA VAL A 166 -0.84 -8.59 -4.58
C VAL A 166 -1.58 -9.34 -3.47
N PRO A 167 -1.57 -10.69 -3.49
CA PRO A 167 -2.15 -11.48 -2.41
C PRO A 167 -1.53 -11.13 -1.06
N SER A 168 -2.36 -10.99 -0.02
CA SER A 168 -1.91 -10.57 1.31
C SER A 168 -0.82 -11.48 1.89
N GLY A 169 -0.87 -12.80 1.61
CA GLY A 169 0.16 -13.75 2.02
C GLY A 169 1.55 -13.52 1.39
N ALA A 170 1.65 -12.77 0.29
CA ALA A 170 2.92 -12.43 -0.34
C ALA A 170 3.54 -11.14 0.23
N ILE A 171 2.73 -10.28 0.87
CA ILE A 171 3.18 -8.98 1.40
C ILE A 171 4.37 -9.13 2.36
N PRO A 172 4.37 -10.04 3.36
CA PRO A 172 5.50 -10.17 4.27
C PRO A 172 6.82 -10.50 3.58
N ARG A 173 6.79 -11.34 2.53
CA ARG A 173 8.00 -11.68 1.74
C ARG A 173 8.53 -10.48 0.98
N LEU A 174 7.64 -9.68 0.38
CA LEU A 174 8.01 -8.44 -0.32
C LEU A 174 8.62 -7.43 0.64
N VAL A 175 8.02 -7.25 1.80
CA VAL A 175 8.50 -6.33 2.84
C VAL A 175 9.87 -6.75 3.37
N GLN A 176 10.09 -8.06 3.59
CA GLN A 176 11.40 -8.59 4.03
C GLN A 176 12.52 -8.29 3.03
N GLN A 177 12.24 -8.30 1.73
CA GLN A 177 13.24 -8.01 0.71
C GLN A 177 13.59 -6.52 0.63
N ILE A 178 12.67 -5.64 0.98
CA ILE A 178 12.88 -4.18 0.98
C ILE A 178 13.57 -3.74 2.28
N SER A 179 13.26 -4.41 3.39
CA SER A 179 13.73 -4.04 4.73
C SER A 179 14.72 -5.05 5.28
N HIS A 180 16.01 -4.86 5.00
CA HIS A 180 17.09 -5.77 5.43
C HIS A 180 17.40 -5.67 6.93
N ASN A 181 17.28 -4.47 7.53
CA ASN A 181 17.54 -4.22 8.96
C ASN A 181 16.23 -3.93 9.69
N ARG A 182 15.57 -5.00 10.17
CA ARG A 182 14.31 -4.86 10.89
C ARG A 182 14.56 -4.84 12.40
N PRO A 183 14.20 -3.74 13.08
CA PRO A 183 14.23 -3.69 14.55
C PRO A 183 13.26 -4.71 15.16
N ALA A 184 13.56 -5.19 16.38
CA ALA A 184 12.66 -6.05 17.11
C ALA A 184 11.31 -5.37 17.39
N GLY A 185 10.23 -6.15 17.31
CA GLY A 185 8.86 -5.69 17.56
C GLY A 185 8.09 -5.20 16.32
N ILE A 186 8.73 -5.16 15.14
CA ILE A 186 8.09 -4.78 13.86
C ILE A 186 7.38 -6.00 13.25
N ALA A 187 6.13 -5.82 12.84
CA ALA A 187 5.33 -6.88 12.21
C ALA A 187 5.91 -7.33 10.86
N PRO A 188 5.72 -8.60 10.44
CA PRO A 188 6.31 -9.14 9.20
C PRO A 188 5.90 -8.38 7.92
N ASP A 189 4.75 -7.78 7.92
CA ASP A 189 4.13 -7.01 6.84
C ASP A 189 4.30 -5.50 6.99
N ALA A 190 5.18 -5.04 7.90
CA ALA A 190 5.35 -3.64 8.22
C ALA A 190 6.77 -3.12 7.93
N LEU A 191 6.85 -1.86 7.57
CA LEU A 191 8.10 -1.11 7.40
C LEU A 191 8.42 -0.31 8.67
N PRO A 192 9.64 -0.38 9.20
CA PRO A 192 10.06 0.46 10.32
C PRO A 192 10.13 1.93 9.89
N VAL A 193 9.56 2.80 10.68
CA VAL A 193 9.57 4.24 10.48
C VAL A 193 10.15 4.91 11.72
N PRO A 194 11.32 5.55 11.62
CA PRO A 194 11.84 6.37 12.71
C PRO A 194 10.87 7.52 13.00
N THR A 195 10.52 7.68 14.26
CA THR A 195 9.58 8.72 14.69
C THR A 195 10.10 9.41 15.96
N PRO A 196 9.63 10.62 16.27
CA PRO A 196 9.98 11.27 17.52
C PRO A 196 9.63 10.42 18.75
N THR A 197 10.44 10.51 19.79
CA THR A 197 10.17 9.81 21.07
C THR A 197 8.92 10.33 21.77
N THR A 198 8.50 11.55 21.44
CA THR A 198 7.29 12.20 21.95
C THR A 198 6.00 11.78 21.22
N LEU A 199 6.10 11.01 20.14
CA LEU A 199 4.93 10.53 19.42
C LEU A 199 4.28 9.38 20.19
N GLY A 200 3.01 9.58 20.58
CA GLY A 200 2.22 8.60 21.34
C GLY A 200 1.24 7.81 20.49
N ASP A 201 0.61 8.45 19.51
CA ASP A 201 -0.41 7.81 18.67
C ASP A 201 -0.46 8.45 17.28
N VAL A 202 -0.91 7.67 16.28
CA VAL A 202 -1.15 8.12 14.90
C VAL A 202 -2.52 7.66 14.47
N ARG A 203 -3.37 8.59 14.06
CA ARG A 203 -4.72 8.29 13.56
C ARG A 203 -4.89 8.77 12.13
N ILE A 204 -5.51 7.95 11.31
CA ILE A 204 -5.83 8.26 9.92
C ILE A 204 -7.35 8.32 9.81
N ALA A 205 -7.88 9.48 9.52
CA ALA A 205 -9.31 9.70 9.33
C ALA A 205 -9.56 11.03 8.59
N ASN A 206 -10.72 11.18 7.98
CA ASN A 206 -11.16 12.43 7.35
C ASN A 206 -10.12 13.02 6.38
N HIS A 207 -9.50 12.18 5.55
CA HIS A 207 -8.45 12.53 4.57
C HIS A 207 -7.20 13.18 5.19
N ARG A 208 -6.95 12.94 6.49
CA ARG A 208 -5.79 13.48 7.22
C ARG A 208 -5.13 12.42 8.08
N VAL A 209 -3.87 12.68 8.40
CA VAL A 209 -3.10 11.93 9.39
C VAL A 209 -2.91 12.83 10.60
N THR A 210 -3.42 12.41 11.75
CA THR A 210 -3.29 13.14 13.02
C THR A 210 -2.25 12.44 13.88
N LEU A 211 -1.21 13.18 14.23
CA LEU A 211 -0.15 12.75 15.14
C LEU A 211 -0.46 13.29 16.54
N TYR A 212 -0.41 12.43 17.53
CA TYR A 212 -0.62 12.83 18.94
C TYR A 212 0.69 12.71 19.72
N ARG A 213 0.99 13.73 20.50
CA ARG A 213 2.08 13.66 21.46
C ARG A 213 1.69 12.71 22.61
N THR A 214 2.64 11.93 23.10
CA THR A 214 2.48 11.19 24.35
C THR A 214 2.06 12.17 25.43
N ALA A 215 0.92 11.96 26.06
CA ALA A 215 0.56 12.70 27.26
C ALA A 215 1.72 12.49 28.24
N GLY A 216 2.34 13.59 28.69
CA GLY A 216 3.42 13.51 29.67
C GLY A 216 2.92 12.70 30.88
N GLY A 217 3.11 11.39 30.82
CA GLY A 217 2.79 10.50 31.92
C GLY A 217 3.77 10.82 33.01
N ALA A 218 3.24 11.14 34.17
CA ALA A 218 3.99 11.06 35.40
C ALA A 218 4.74 9.72 35.36
N THR A 219 6.06 9.79 35.38
CA THR A 219 6.92 8.63 35.69
C THR A 219 6.43 8.10 37.05
N PRO A 220 6.12 6.80 37.15
CA PRO A 220 5.80 6.22 38.46
C PRO A 220 7.01 6.30 39.41
#